data_f2ad8e5347e64f077e97fc63dc815047
#
_entry.id   f2ad8e5347e64f077e97fc63dc815047
#
_cell.length_a   1.000
_cell.length_b   1.000
_cell.length_c   1.000
_cell.angle_alpha   90.00
_cell.angle_beta   90.00
_cell.angle_gamma   90.00
#
_symmetry.space_group_name_H-M   'P 1'
#
loop_
_entity.id
_entity.type
_entity.pdbx_description
1 polymer ?
#
loop_
_entity_poly.entity_id
_entity_poly.type
_entity_poly.pdbx_seq_one_letter_code
_entity_poly.pdbx_strand_id
1 'polypeptide(L)'
;MKKPRITVIGGGTGIPVILRSLRHKDVDITAVVTVADDGGSSGDLRDIMQLTPPGDLRNVLVAMSDMPKLYERVFQYRFDKTDGALAGHPLGNLIIAGISEMQGSTYNAMQLLTKFFHVTGKIYPASETALTLHAVFQDGHEVAGESSIAQYDGMIERVYVTNTYNDEEPKASRKVVDAIMNSDMIVLGPGSLYTSILPNLVIPEIRQALIETKADVTYICNIMTQYGETEQFSDADHVAVLNRHLGSDVIDNVLVNIKKVPKEYMASNKFDEYLVQVEHDFEGLRREARTVVSSNFLRLENGGAFHHGDLVVDELMHLVRNKS
;
A
#
# COMPACT_ATOMS: atom_id res chain seq x y z
N MET A 1 -2.62 -22.59 20.06
CA MET A 1 -2.90 -21.14 20.10
C MET A 1 -3.68 -20.77 18.85
N LYS A 2 -4.58 -19.78 18.91
CA LYS A 2 -5.28 -19.28 17.73
C LYS A 2 -4.27 -18.57 16.83
N LYS A 3 -4.36 -18.74 15.51
CA LYS A 3 -3.52 -18.00 14.55
C LYS A 3 -3.76 -16.51 14.69
N PRO A 4 -2.71 -15.69 14.79
CA PRO A 4 -2.86 -14.24 14.73
C PRO A 4 -3.49 -13.81 13.40
N ARG A 5 -4.39 -12.84 13.45
CA ARG A 5 -5.02 -12.23 12.27
C ARG A 5 -4.33 -10.91 12.00
N ILE A 6 -3.72 -10.80 10.83
CA ILE A 6 -2.98 -9.61 10.41
C ILE A 6 -3.64 -9.02 9.17
N THR A 7 -4.05 -7.76 9.27
CA THR A 7 -4.53 -7.00 8.11
C THR A 7 -3.43 -6.04 7.64
N VAL A 8 -3.02 -6.15 6.37
CA VAL A 8 -2.03 -5.28 5.74
C VAL A 8 -2.76 -4.30 4.83
N ILE A 9 -2.56 -3.00 5.02
CA ILE A 9 -3.22 -1.92 4.27
C ILE A 9 -2.19 -1.13 3.49
N GLY A 10 -2.43 -0.90 2.20
CA GLY A 10 -1.57 -0.08 1.36
C GLY A 10 -1.75 -0.35 -0.13
N GLY A 11 -0.72 -0.02 -0.91
CA GLY A 11 -0.68 -0.19 -2.37
C GLY A 11 0.74 -0.24 -2.89
N GLY A 12 0.87 -0.07 -4.21
CA GLY A 12 2.16 -0.02 -4.89
C GLY A 12 2.96 -1.31 -4.83
N THR A 13 4.27 -1.16 -4.85
CA THR A 13 5.22 -2.29 -4.85
C THR A 13 5.71 -2.67 -3.44
N GLY A 14 5.35 -1.89 -2.42
CA GLY A 14 5.84 -2.06 -1.07
C GLY A 14 5.16 -3.21 -0.32
N ILE A 15 3.82 -3.20 -0.23
CA ILE A 15 3.09 -4.25 0.50
C ILE A 15 3.30 -5.67 -0.06
N PRO A 16 3.48 -5.92 -1.36
CA PRO A 16 3.83 -7.23 -1.88
C PRO A 16 5.10 -7.85 -1.26
N VAL A 17 6.08 -7.03 -0.87
CA VAL A 17 7.32 -7.50 -0.21
C VAL A 17 7.00 -8.12 1.14
N ILE A 18 6.16 -7.47 1.92
CA ILE A 18 5.74 -7.96 3.25
C ILE A 18 4.83 -9.19 3.12
N LEU A 19 3.87 -9.15 2.20
CA LEU A 19 2.91 -10.25 1.99
C LEU A 19 3.60 -11.54 1.51
N ARG A 20 4.62 -11.46 0.66
CA ARG A 20 5.43 -12.63 0.25
C ARG A 20 6.10 -13.32 1.42
N SER A 21 6.62 -12.57 2.39
CA SER A 21 7.25 -13.14 3.58
C SER A 21 6.20 -13.61 4.58
N LEU A 22 5.11 -12.85 4.74
CA LEU A 22 4.07 -13.13 5.72
C LEU A 22 3.27 -14.41 5.39
N ARG A 23 3.05 -14.72 4.09
CA ARG A 23 2.34 -15.93 3.65
C ARG A 23 2.97 -17.25 4.11
N HIS A 24 4.27 -17.23 4.48
CA HIS A 24 4.99 -18.39 4.98
C HIS A 24 4.95 -18.51 6.52
N LYS A 25 4.28 -17.58 7.21
CA LYS A 25 4.08 -17.62 8.65
C LYS A 25 2.72 -18.24 9.01
N ASP A 26 2.60 -18.72 10.23
CA ASP A 26 1.34 -19.29 10.73
C ASP A 26 0.40 -18.17 11.22
N VAL A 27 -0.19 -17.44 10.27
CA VAL A 27 -1.09 -16.28 10.48
C VAL A 27 -2.24 -16.29 9.49
N ASP A 28 -3.35 -15.65 9.84
CA ASP A 28 -4.46 -15.37 8.94
C ASP A 28 -4.26 -13.96 8.35
N ILE A 29 -4.02 -13.88 7.03
CA ILE A 29 -3.69 -12.64 6.34
C ILE A 29 -4.92 -12.07 5.64
N THR A 30 -5.12 -10.77 5.79
CA THR A 30 -6.00 -9.98 4.91
C THR A 30 -5.20 -8.82 4.32
N ALA A 31 -5.23 -8.65 3.01
CA ALA A 31 -4.68 -7.47 2.33
C ALA A 31 -5.83 -6.55 1.93
N VAL A 32 -5.74 -5.27 2.32
CA VAL A 32 -6.62 -4.18 1.88
C VAL A 32 -5.80 -3.29 0.95
N VAL A 33 -6.23 -3.21 -0.31
CA VAL A 33 -5.42 -2.68 -1.40
C VAL A 33 -6.04 -1.40 -1.95
N THR A 34 -5.24 -0.35 -2.14
CA THR A 34 -5.69 0.91 -2.72
C THR A 34 -6.31 0.73 -4.10
N VAL A 35 -7.26 1.59 -4.41
CA VAL A 35 -7.99 1.65 -5.69
C VAL A 35 -8.00 3.08 -6.26
N ALA A 36 -6.99 3.87 -5.90
CA ALA A 36 -6.82 5.25 -6.34
C ALA A 36 -5.71 5.41 -7.41
N ASP A 37 -5.06 4.31 -7.85
CA ASP A 37 -4.04 4.31 -8.91
C ASP A 37 -4.65 4.75 -10.25
N ASP A 38 -4.11 5.80 -10.85
CA ASP A 38 -4.49 6.31 -12.17
C ASP A 38 -3.33 6.26 -13.17
N GLY A 39 -2.24 5.60 -12.80
CA GLY A 39 -1.03 5.52 -13.62
C GLY A 39 -1.07 4.41 -14.67
N GLY A 40 -0.53 4.70 -15.86
CA GLY A 40 -0.26 3.74 -16.93
C GLY A 40 -1.40 2.76 -17.19
N SER A 41 -1.09 1.46 -17.27
CA SER A 41 -2.08 0.42 -17.58
C SER A 41 -3.26 0.33 -16.60
N SER A 42 -3.06 0.68 -15.33
CA SER A 42 -4.15 0.67 -14.34
C SER A 42 -5.15 1.78 -14.60
N GLY A 43 -4.64 2.99 -14.87
CA GLY A 43 -5.47 4.14 -15.20
C GLY A 43 -6.21 3.95 -16.51
N ASP A 44 -5.53 3.49 -17.57
CA ASP A 44 -6.16 3.23 -18.86
C ASP A 44 -7.34 2.26 -18.75
N LEU A 45 -7.14 1.12 -18.06
CA LEU A 45 -8.20 0.10 -17.89
C LEU A 45 -9.33 0.61 -16.98
N ARG A 46 -8.97 1.35 -15.93
CA ARG A 46 -9.95 2.02 -15.05
C ARG A 46 -10.89 2.91 -15.85
N ASP A 47 -10.33 3.76 -16.71
CA ASP A 47 -11.08 4.76 -17.44
C ASP A 47 -11.89 4.15 -18.60
N ILE A 48 -11.32 3.17 -19.34
CA ILE A 48 -12.01 2.48 -20.44
C ILE A 48 -13.18 1.64 -19.94
N MET A 49 -12.99 0.90 -18.86
CA MET A 49 -13.97 -0.10 -18.37
C MET A 49 -14.75 0.35 -17.14
N GLN A 50 -14.45 1.54 -16.60
CA GLN A 50 -15.05 2.09 -15.36
C GLN A 50 -14.93 1.11 -14.17
N LEU A 51 -13.77 0.48 -14.03
CA LEU A 51 -13.45 -0.48 -12.98
C LEU A 51 -12.50 0.11 -11.95
N THR A 52 -12.35 -0.57 -10.82
CA THR A 52 -11.23 -0.29 -9.91
C THR A 52 -9.90 -0.66 -10.58
N PRO A 53 -8.83 0.14 -10.40
CA PRO A 53 -7.54 -0.10 -11.05
C PRO A 53 -6.95 -1.47 -10.63
N PRO A 54 -6.53 -2.32 -11.59
CA PRO A 54 -6.13 -3.70 -11.29
C PRO A 54 -4.66 -3.87 -10.88
N GLY A 55 -3.81 -2.84 -11.04
CA GLY A 55 -2.36 -2.96 -10.93
C GLY A 55 -1.89 -3.45 -9.57
N ASP A 56 -2.30 -2.80 -8.51
CA ASP A 56 -1.92 -3.15 -7.14
C ASP A 56 -2.56 -4.46 -6.69
N LEU A 57 -3.82 -4.68 -7.06
CA LEU A 57 -4.51 -5.96 -6.81
C LEU A 57 -3.77 -7.13 -7.45
N ARG A 58 -3.27 -6.97 -8.70
CA ARG A 58 -2.44 -7.96 -9.38
C ARG A 58 -1.14 -8.25 -8.60
N ASN A 59 -0.43 -7.20 -8.18
CA ASN A 59 0.83 -7.34 -7.46
C ASN A 59 0.64 -8.10 -6.14
N VAL A 60 -0.43 -7.78 -5.41
CA VAL A 60 -0.80 -8.44 -4.16
C VAL A 60 -1.25 -9.89 -4.40
N LEU A 61 -2.05 -10.14 -5.43
CA LEU A 61 -2.47 -11.49 -5.82
C LEU A 61 -1.27 -12.40 -6.08
N VAL A 62 -0.30 -11.93 -6.86
CA VAL A 62 0.94 -12.65 -7.15
C VAL A 62 1.76 -12.87 -5.87
N ALA A 63 1.88 -11.87 -5.01
CA ALA A 63 2.65 -11.95 -3.78
C ALA A 63 2.09 -12.97 -2.79
N MET A 64 0.78 -13.10 -2.70
CA MET A 64 0.08 -14.00 -1.76
C MET A 64 -0.23 -15.39 -2.34
N SER A 65 0.00 -15.59 -3.63
CA SER A 65 -0.29 -16.84 -4.34
C SER A 65 0.88 -17.82 -4.21
N ASP A 66 0.56 -19.11 -4.17
CA ASP A 66 1.53 -20.22 -4.29
C ASP A 66 1.65 -20.74 -5.72
N MET A 67 1.47 -19.84 -6.69
CA MET A 67 1.54 -20.22 -8.10
C MET A 67 2.97 -20.55 -8.55
N PRO A 68 3.14 -21.51 -9.47
CA PRO A 68 4.44 -21.78 -10.09
C PRO A 68 5.03 -20.53 -10.75
N LYS A 69 6.36 -20.38 -10.72
CA LYS A 69 7.08 -19.23 -11.31
C LYS A 69 6.70 -18.95 -12.78
N LEU A 70 6.34 -19.98 -13.53
CA LEU A 70 5.88 -19.81 -14.92
C LEU A 70 4.59 -18.98 -14.97
N TYR A 71 3.61 -19.28 -14.10
CA TYR A 71 2.33 -18.56 -14.07
C TYR A 71 2.52 -17.13 -13.54
N GLU A 72 3.41 -16.94 -12.55
CA GLU A 72 3.81 -15.60 -12.12
C GLU A 72 4.37 -14.79 -13.29
N ARG A 73 5.28 -15.37 -14.09
CA ARG A 73 5.84 -14.70 -15.27
C ARG A 73 4.77 -14.38 -16.32
N VAL A 74 3.83 -15.28 -16.57
CA VAL A 74 2.70 -15.05 -17.48
C VAL A 74 1.82 -13.92 -16.98
N PHE A 75 1.49 -13.90 -15.68
CA PHE A 75 0.63 -12.89 -15.09
C PHE A 75 1.30 -11.51 -15.05
N GLN A 76 2.63 -11.47 -14.91
CA GLN A 76 3.44 -10.25 -14.93
C GLN A 76 3.94 -9.85 -16.33
N TYR A 77 3.68 -10.70 -17.37
CA TYR A 77 4.07 -10.38 -18.73
C TYR A 77 3.43 -9.06 -19.16
N ARG A 78 4.26 -8.17 -19.70
CA ARG A 78 3.81 -6.86 -20.20
C ARG A 78 4.00 -6.83 -21.71
N PHE A 79 2.93 -6.48 -22.41
CA PHE A 79 2.96 -6.30 -23.87
C PHE A 79 3.95 -5.20 -24.26
N ASP A 80 4.60 -5.37 -25.41
CA ASP A 80 5.55 -4.39 -25.95
C ASP A 80 4.83 -3.06 -26.29
N LYS A 81 5.59 -1.96 -26.27
CA LYS A 81 5.06 -0.63 -26.62
C LYS A 81 4.55 -0.53 -28.07
N THR A 82 4.91 -1.50 -28.92
CA THR A 82 4.50 -1.60 -30.32
C THR A 82 3.22 -2.41 -30.55
N ASP A 83 2.66 -3.04 -29.49
CA ASP A 83 1.52 -3.97 -29.60
C ASP A 83 0.15 -3.26 -29.72
N GLY A 84 0.11 -2.05 -30.22
CA GLY A 84 -1.13 -1.32 -30.50
C GLY A 84 -1.95 -1.07 -29.22
N ALA A 85 -3.20 -1.48 -29.21
CA ALA A 85 -4.11 -1.29 -28.08
C ALA A 85 -3.70 -2.08 -26.81
N LEU A 86 -2.83 -3.08 -26.92
CA LEU A 86 -2.32 -3.85 -25.77
C LEU A 86 -1.02 -3.28 -25.21
N ALA A 87 -0.43 -2.29 -25.88
CA ALA A 87 0.87 -1.73 -25.56
C ALA A 87 0.99 -1.36 -24.08
N GLY A 88 2.00 -1.90 -23.40
CA GLY A 88 2.29 -1.60 -22.02
C GLY A 88 1.36 -2.22 -20.97
N HIS A 89 0.26 -2.89 -21.36
CA HIS A 89 -0.61 -3.59 -20.41
C HIS A 89 0.03 -4.89 -19.91
N PRO A 90 0.09 -5.13 -18.57
CA PRO A 90 0.37 -6.46 -18.06
C PRO A 90 -0.80 -7.40 -18.36
N LEU A 91 -0.49 -8.63 -18.78
CA LEU A 91 -1.53 -9.62 -19.04
C LEU A 91 -2.44 -9.87 -17.83
N GLY A 92 -1.87 -9.87 -16.61
CA GLY A 92 -2.64 -10.00 -15.38
C GLY A 92 -3.63 -8.86 -15.14
N ASN A 93 -3.32 -7.62 -15.56
CA ASN A 93 -4.29 -6.51 -15.49
C ASN A 93 -5.49 -6.77 -16.41
N LEU A 94 -5.24 -7.23 -17.65
CA LEU A 94 -6.30 -7.58 -18.59
C LEU A 94 -7.18 -8.74 -18.08
N ILE A 95 -6.56 -9.74 -17.46
CA ILE A 95 -7.30 -10.87 -16.85
C ILE A 95 -8.19 -10.38 -15.71
N ILE A 96 -7.66 -9.55 -14.78
CA ILE A 96 -8.45 -9.00 -13.67
C ILE A 96 -9.60 -8.16 -14.22
N ALA A 97 -9.33 -7.27 -15.18
CA ALA A 97 -10.34 -6.39 -15.77
C ALA A 97 -11.45 -7.22 -16.47
N GLY A 98 -11.09 -8.19 -17.31
CA GLY A 98 -12.07 -9.05 -18.00
C GLY A 98 -12.92 -9.89 -17.04
N ILE A 99 -12.30 -10.42 -15.96
CA ILE A 99 -13.06 -11.17 -14.94
C ILE A 99 -13.94 -10.21 -14.12
N SER A 100 -13.50 -8.97 -13.87
CA SER A 100 -14.30 -7.97 -13.17
C SER A 100 -15.57 -7.62 -13.94
N GLU A 101 -15.45 -7.43 -15.25
CA GLU A 101 -16.60 -7.22 -16.13
C GLU A 101 -17.55 -8.45 -16.12
N MET A 102 -17.00 -9.65 -16.26
CA MET A 102 -17.77 -10.91 -16.23
C MET A 102 -18.50 -11.12 -14.91
N GLN A 103 -17.91 -10.73 -13.78
CA GLN A 103 -18.45 -10.93 -12.42
C GLN A 103 -19.26 -9.71 -11.91
N GLY A 104 -19.28 -8.61 -12.66
CA GLY A 104 -19.98 -7.39 -12.32
C GLY A 104 -19.29 -6.53 -11.22
N SER A 105 -18.16 -7.00 -10.68
CA SER A 105 -17.33 -6.19 -9.76
C SER A 105 -15.92 -6.73 -9.62
N THR A 106 -14.97 -5.84 -9.34
CA THR A 106 -13.58 -6.21 -9.05
C THR A 106 -13.48 -7.03 -7.74
N TYR A 107 -14.32 -6.74 -6.76
CA TYR A 107 -14.39 -7.54 -5.54
C TYR A 107 -14.68 -9.02 -5.85
N ASN A 108 -15.73 -9.31 -6.62
CA ASN A 108 -16.09 -10.67 -7.00
C ASN A 108 -14.99 -11.34 -7.86
N ALA A 109 -14.38 -10.59 -8.78
CA ALA A 109 -13.24 -11.05 -9.57
C ALA A 109 -12.08 -11.50 -8.68
N MET A 110 -11.71 -10.68 -7.69
CA MET A 110 -10.66 -11.02 -6.74
C MET A 110 -11.01 -12.25 -5.89
N GLN A 111 -12.27 -12.43 -5.48
CA GLN A 111 -12.70 -13.64 -4.77
C GLN A 111 -12.56 -14.90 -5.63
N LEU A 112 -12.82 -14.80 -6.92
CA LEU A 112 -12.63 -15.91 -7.86
C LEU A 112 -11.14 -16.21 -8.06
N LEU A 113 -10.33 -15.18 -8.33
CA LEU A 113 -8.89 -15.30 -8.59
C LEU A 113 -8.11 -15.79 -7.37
N THR A 114 -8.48 -15.38 -6.16
CA THR A 114 -7.85 -15.88 -4.92
C THR A 114 -8.03 -17.39 -4.76
N LYS A 115 -9.19 -17.92 -5.12
CA LYS A 115 -9.45 -19.38 -5.14
C LYS A 115 -8.67 -20.07 -6.25
N PHE A 116 -8.70 -19.50 -7.45
CA PHE A 116 -8.06 -20.09 -8.63
C PHE A 116 -6.53 -20.19 -8.46
N PHE A 117 -5.90 -19.17 -7.86
CA PHE A 117 -4.44 -19.12 -7.65
C PHE A 117 -3.99 -19.63 -6.27
N HIS A 118 -4.87 -20.27 -5.50
CA HIS A 118 -4.55 -20.78 -4.16
C HIS A 118 -3.86 -19.74 -3.27
N VAL A 119 -4.45 -18.55 -3.18
CA VAL A 119 -3.93 -17.45 -2.39
C VAL A 119 -4.00 -17.80 -0.89
N THR A 120 -2.89 -17.54 -0.19
CA THR A 120 -2.84 -17.67 1.26
C THR A 120 -3.43 -16.42 1.91
N GLY A 121 -4.72 -16.47 2.31
CA GLY A 121 -5.40 -15.36 2.94
C GLY A 121 -6.48 -14.72 2.07
N LYS A 122 -6.80 -13.45 2.32
CA LYS A 122 -7.87 -12.69 1.67
C LYS A 122 -7.30 -11.42 1.04
N ILE A 123 -7.86 -11.01 -0.10
CA ILE A 123 -7.52 -9.77 -0.78
C ILE A 123 -8.81 -9.00 -1.01
N TYR A 124 -8.85 -7.77 -0.51
CA TYR A 124 -9.98 -6.85 -0.68
C TYR A 124 -9.50 -5.53 -1.27
N PRO A 125 -10.17 -4.99 -2.31
CA PRO A 125 -10.00 -3.60 -2.66
C PRO A 125 -10.50 -2.73 -1.49
N ALA A 126 -9.85 -1.60 -1.23
CA ALA A 126 -10.22 -0.67 -0.16
C ALA A 126 -11.63 -0.10 -0.34
N SER A 127 -12.03 0.12 -1.60
CA SER A 127 -13.39 0.45 -2.01
C SER A 127 -13.80 -0.44 -3.19
N GLU A 128 -15.10 -0.66 -3.37
CA GLU A 128 -15.63 -1.40 -4.53
C GLU A 128 -15.72 -0.52 -5.79
N THR A 129 -15.59 0.80 -5.62
CA THR A 129 -15.53 1.78 -6.69
C THR A 129 -14.13 2.33 -6.85
N ALA A 130 -13.76 2.74 -8.08
CA ALA A 130 -12.52 3.46 -8.32
C ALA A 130 -12.56 4.83 -7.60
N LEU A 131 -11.44 5.20 -7.01
CA LEU A 131 -11.29 6.45 -6.28
C LEU A 131 -10.32 7.38 -7.01
N THR A 132 -10.59 8.68 -6.93
CA THR A 132 -9.66 9.73 -7.34
C THR A 132 -9.02 10.32 -6.09
N LEU A 133 -7.70 10.30 -6.04
CA LEU A 133 -6.92 10.95 -4.99
C LEU A 133 -6.83 12.45 -5.27
N HIS A 134 -7.05 13.25 -4.24
CA HIS A 134 -6.85 14.69 -4.24
C HIS A 134 -5.81 15.07 -3.20
N ALA A 135 -4.91 15.99 -3.55
CA ALA A 135 -3.97 16.60 -2.62
C ALA A 135 -4.18 18.11 -2.58
N VAL A 136 -4.26 18.65 -1.38
CA VAL A 136 -4.19 20.08 -1.13
C VAL A 136 -2.78 20.40 -0.68
N PHE A 137 -2.13 21.33 -1.37
CA PHE A 137 -0.77 21.74 -1.11
C PHE A 137 -0.73 22.97 -0.18
N GLN A 138 0.41 23.18 0.49
CA GLN A 138 0.58 24.30 1.42
C GLN A 138 0.44 25.69 0.76
N ASP A 139 0.64 25.79 -0.54
CA ASP A 139 0.43 27.01 -1.33
C ASP A 139 -1.05 27.27 -1.66
N GLY A 140 -1.95 26.38 -1.23
CA GLY A 140 -3.39 26.45 -1.44
C GLY A 140 -3.89 25.85 -2.76
N HIS A 141 -2.98 25.32 -3.62
CA HIS A 141 -3.39 24.61 -4.83
C HIS A 141 -3.94 23.22 -4.48
N GLU A 142 -4.87 22.77 -5.30
CA GLU A 142 -5.45 21.44 -5.23
C GLU A 142 -5.18 20.70 -6.54
N VAL A 143 -4.66 19.48 -6.44
CA VAL A 143 -4.35 18.61 -7.58
C VAL A 143 -5.08 17.28 -7.40
N ALA A 144 -5.71 16.80 -8.47
CA ALA A 144 -6.42 15.54 -8.52
C ALA A 144 -5.66 14.52 -9.40
N GLY A 145 -5.64 13.26 -8.96
CA GLY A 145 -4.96 12.16 -9.62
C GLY A 145 -3.57 11.88 -9.06
N GLU A 146 -3.30 10.62 -8.76
CA GLU A 146 -2.04 10.15 -8.18
C GLU A 146 -0.83 10.57 -9.03
N SER A 147 -0.91 10.31 -10.34
CA SER A 147 0.15 10.64 -11.29
C SER A 147 0.41 12.14 -11.40
N SER A 148 -0.62 12.98 -11.26
CA SER A 148 -0.50 14.44 -11.30
C SER A 148 0.07 14.99 -9.99
N ILE A 149 -0.33 14.43 -8.86
CA ILE A 149 0.16 14.79 -7.53
C ILE A 149 1.67 14.55 -7.45
N ALA A 150 2.15 13.40 -7.91
CA ALA A 150 3.57 13.05 -7.91
C ALA A 150 4.44 13.97 -8.80
N GLN A 151 3.84 14.73 -9.71
CA GLN A 151 4.54 15.65 -10.61
C GLN A 151 4.46 17.12 -10.17
N TYR A 152 3.63 17.42 -9.18
CA TYR A 152 3.47 18.77 -8.69
C TYR A 152 4.63 19.15 -7.75
N ASP A 153 5.24 20.29 -8.01
CA ASP A 153 6.33 20.85 -7.19
C ASP A 153 5.75 21.63 -5.99
N GLY A 154 5.49 20.95 -4.89
CA GLY A 154 4.90 21.56 -3.70
C GLY A 154 4.85 20.60 -2.51
N MET A 155 4.67 21.13 -1.32
CA MET A 155 4.50 20.33 -0.09
C MET A 155 3.02 20.01 0.11
N ILE A 156 2.69 18.73 0.22
CA ILE A 156 1.32 18.27 0.49
C ILE A 156 0.94 18.60 1.94
N GLU A 157 -0.17 19.31 2.12
CA GLU A 157 -0.76 19.59 3.43
C GLU A 157 -1.69 18.45 3.86
N ARG A 158 -2.60 18.05 2.97
CA ARG A 158 -3.56 16.97 3.21
C ARG A 158 -4.02 16.31 1.92
N VAL A 159 -4.48 15.08 2.06
CA VAL A 159 -5.13 14.33 0.97
C VAL A 159 -6.52 13.88 1.37
N TYR A 160 -7.36 13.68 0.36
CA TYR A 160 -8.67 13.05 0.47
C TYR A 160 -9.01 12.30 -0.81
N VAL A 161 -10.07 11.50 -0.80
CA VAL A 161 -10.50 10.74 -1.97
C VAL A 161 -11.96 11.02 -2.30
N THR A 162 -12.29 10.92 -3.58
CA THR A 162 -13.66 10.97 -4.10
C THR A 162 -13.93 9.73 -4.95
N ASN A 163 -15.18 9.38 -5.18
CA ASN A 163 -15.50 8.41 -6.22
C ASN A 163 -15.18 9.01 -7.59
N THR A 164 -14.58 8.19 -8.47
CA THR A 164 -14.16 8.66 -9.79
C THR A 164 -15.34 8.92 -10.74
N TYR A 165 -16.43 8.16 -10.61
CA TYR A 165 -17.52 8.12 -11.59
C TYR A 165 -18.87 8.64 -11.09
N ASN A 166 -18.97 8.99 -9.83
CA ASN A 166 -20.20 9.54 -9.24
C ASN A 166 -19.89 10.44 -8.04
N ASP A 167 -20.89 11.18 -7.56
CA ASP A 167 -20.76 12.11 -6.43
C ASP A 167 -21.07 11.45 -5.07
N GLU A 168 -21.15 10.12 -5.00
CA GLU A 168 -21.33 9.43 -3.73
C GLU A 168 -20.08 9.52 -2.87
N GLU A 169 -20.25 9.47 -1.55
CA GLU A 169 -19.13 9.41 -0.63
C GLU A 169 -18.36 8.07 -0.80
N PRO A 170 -17.01 8.08 -0.85
CA PRO A 170 -16.22 6.86 -0.88
C PRO A 170 -16.54 5.94 0.29
N LYS A 171 -16.74 4.65 0.00
CA LYS A 171 -17.13 3.64 1.01
C LYS A 171 -16.23 2.41 0.93
N ALA A 172 -15.84 1.92 2.11
CA ALA A 172 -15.25 0.60 2.24
C ALA A 172 -16.34 -0.48 2.32
N SER A 173 -16.03 -1.67 1.77
CA SER A 173 -16.94 -2.81 1.96
C SER A 173 -16.96 -3.24 3.43
N ARG A 174 -18.12 -3.81 3.87
CA ARG A 174 -18.22 -4.37 5.20
C ARG A 174 -17.13 -5.40 5.53
N LYS A 175 -16.64 -6.13 4.53
CA LYS A 175 -15.56 -7.12 4.71
C LYS A 175 -14.23 -6.48 5.08
N VAL A 176 -13.95 -5.28 4.58
CA VAL A 176 -12.76 -4.50 4.94
C VAL A 176 -12.88 -4.06 6.40
N VAL A 177 -14.02 -3.47 6.78
CA VAL A 177 -14.27 -3.04 8.17
C VAL A 177 -14.20 -4.24 9.13
N ASP A 178 -14.86 -5.35 8.80
CA ASP A 178 -14.81 -6.58 9.60
C ASP A 178 -13.38 -7.11 9.75
N ALA A 179 -12.55 -7.02 8.71
CA ALA A 179 -11.16 -7.43 8.76
C ALA A 179 -10.34 -6.58 9.74
N ILE A 180 -10.47 -5.25 9.66
CA ILE A 180 -9.81 -4.30 10.56
C ILE A 180 -10.23 -4.54 12.02
N MET A 181 -11.54 -4.58 12.28
CA MET A 181 -12.08 -4.72 13.63
C MET A 181 -11.78 -6.08 14.29
N ASN A 182 -11.57 -7.11 13.49
CA ASN A 182 -11.25 -8.46 13.98
C ASN A 182 -9.76 -8.82 13.93
N SER A 183 -8.88 -7.92 13.54
CA SER A 183 -7.45 -8.14 13.52
C SER A 183 -6.84 -8.19 14.92
N ASP A 184 -5.72 -8.87 15.03
CA ASP A 184 -4.84 -8.81 16.20
C ASP A 184 -3.73 -7.78 15.96
N MET A 185 -3.37 -7.51 14.68
CA MET A 185 -2.47 -6.46 14.25
C MET A 185 -2.92 -5.91 12.89
N ILE A 186 -2.75 -4.60 12.69
CA ILE A 186 -2.89 -3.92 11.40
C ILE A 186 -1.52 -3.39 11.01
N VAL A 187 -1.12 -3.64 9.77
CA VAL A 187 0.16 -3.19 9.21
C VAL A 187 -0.13 -2.17 8.12
N LEU A 188 0.40 -0.96 8.27
CA LEU A 188 0.34 0.09 7.27
C LEU A 188 1.64 0.12 6.47
N GLY A 189 1.55 -0.06 5.15
CA GLY A 189 2.69 -0.04 4.24
C GLY A 189 3.57 -1.31 4.28
N PRO A 190 4.85 -1.18 3.82
CA PRO A 190 5.47 0.04 3.30
C PRO A 190 4.88 0.47 1.96
N GLY A 191 5.11 1.72 1.58
CA GLY A 191 4.63 2.33 0.33
C GLY A 191 4.62 3.85 0.43
N SER A 192 4.36 4.53 -0.68
CA SER A 192 4.19 5.98 -0.69
C SER A 192 3.18 6.42 0.36
N LEU A 193 3.58 7.39 1.19
CA LEU A 193 2.75 7.84 2.31
C LEU A 193 1.42 8.40 1.82
N TYR A 194 1.49 9.33 0.85
CA TYR A 194 0.33 10.08 0.38
C TYR A 194 -0.42 9.38 -0.75
N THR A 195 0.25 8.55 -1.56
CA THR A 195 -0.37 7.96 -2.75
C THR A 195 -0.70 6.47 -2.62
N SER A 196 -0.07 5.73 -1.69
CA SER A 196 -0.34 4.30 -1.50
C SER A 196 -0.97 3.94 -0.15
N ILE A 197 -0.68 4.69 0.92
CA ILE A 197 -1.16 4.37 2.27
C ILE A 197 -2.39 5.22 2.62
N LEU A 198 -2.24 6.55 2.65
CA LEU A 198 -3.30 7.48 3.02
C LEU A 198 -4.59 7.35 2.20
N PRO A 199 -4.58 7.08 0.88
CA PRO A 199 -5.83 6.92 0.13
C PRO A 199 -6.78 5.87 0.69
N ASN A 200 -6.25 4.84 1.37
CA ASN A 200 -7.07 3.86 2.06
C ASN A 200 -7.61 4.40 3.39
N LEU A 201 -6.75 5.10 4.15
CA LEU A 201 -7.03 5.51 5.52
C LEU A 201 -8.02 6.67 5.60
N VAL A 202 -8.12 7.49 4.54
CA VAL A 202 -9.06 8.62 4.47
C VAL A 202 -10.48 8.20 4.04
N ILE A 203 -10.70 6.93 3.68
CA ILE A 203 -12.05 6.37 3.49
C ILE A 203 -12.76 6.33 4.86
N PRO A 204 -13.96 6.95 5.01
CA PRO A 204 -14.57 7.17 6.32
C PRO A 204 -14.68 5.92 7.19
N GLU A 205 -15.15 4.80 6.63
CA GLU A 205 -15.33 3.56 7.39
C GLU A 205 -14.01 2.91 7.78
N ILE A 206 -12.96 3.02 6.95
CA ILE A 206 -11.61 2.51 7.29
C ILE A 206 -11.02 3.37 8.40
N ARG A 207 -11.10 4.70 8.26
CA ARG A 207 -10.65 5.64 9.29
C ARG A 207 -11.31 5.34 10.64
N GLN A 208 -12.64 5.22 10.66
CA GLN A 208 -13.39 4.95 11.89
C GLN A 208 -13.01 3.59 12.49
N ALA A 209 -12.87 2.55 11.65
CA ALA A 209 -12.47 1.22 12.10
C ALA A 209 -11.05 1.22 12.69
N LEU A 210 -10.11 2.01 12.14
CA LEU A 210 -8.77 2.15 12.69
C LEU A 210 -8.74 2.86 14.04
N ILE A 211 -9.65 3.81 14.27
CA ILE A 211 -9.77 4.51 15.56
C ILE A 211 -10.40 3.59 16.62
N GLU A 212 -11.35 2.74 16.23
CA GLU A 212 -12.12 1.91 17.16
C GLU A 212 -11.54 0.52 17.41
N THR A 213 -10.63 0.05 16.56
CA THR A 213 -10.06 -1.29 16.67
C THR A 213 -9.28 -1.48 17.96
N LYS A 214 -9.23 -2.74 18.42
CA LYS A 214 -8.34 -3.17 19.53
C LYS A 214 -7.02 -3.76 19.03
N ALA A 215 -6.87 -3.88 17.71
CA ALA A 215 -5.62 -4.34 17.10
C ALA A 215 -4.53 -3.28 17.30
N ASP A 216 -3.28 -3.71 17.43
CA ASP A 216 -2.16 -2.75 17.34
C ASP A 216 -1.99 -2.32 15.88
N VAL A 217 -1.95 -1.01 15.66
CA VAL A 217 -1.65 -0.42 14.35
C VAL A 217 -0.15 -0.20 14.25
N THR A 218 0.47 -0.90 13.32
CA THR A 218 1.92 -0.89 13.11
C THR A 218 2.24 -0.28 11.75
N TYR A 219 3.00 0.81 11.75
CA TYR A 219 3.47 1.46 10.53
C TYR A 219 4.89 1.02 10.19
N ILE A 220 5.14 0.69 8.92
CA ILE A 220 6.48 0.42 8.38
C ILE A 220 6.93 1.69 7.66
N CYS A 221 7.84 2.45 8.31
CA CYS A 221 8.32 3.71 7.78
C CYS A 221 9.17 3.49 6.53
N ASN A 222 9.03 4.36 5.54
CA ASN A 222 9.81 4.33 4.32
C ASN A 222 11.31 4.47 4.62
N ILE A 223 12.16 3.78 3.85
CA ILE A 223 13.62 3.89 3.97
C ILE A 223 14.13 5.15 3.29
N MET A 224 13.50 5.54 2.19
CA MET A 224 13.88 6.68 1.36
C MET A 224 12.76 7.72 1.34
N THR A 225 13.15 9.00 1.30
CA THR A 225 12.22 10.08 0.99
C THR A 225 11.80 10.01 -0.47
N GLN A 226 10.67 10.58 -0.80
CA GLN A 226 10.07 10.53 -2.14
C GLN A 226 9.84 11.94 -2.67
N TYR A 227 10.24 12.17 -3.94
CA TYR A 227 10.06 13.44 -4.63
C TYR A 227 8.58 13.80 -4.74
N GLY A 228 8.24 15.07 -4.52
CA GLY A 228 6.87 15.58 -4.56
C GLY A 228 5.98 15.14 -3.40
N GLU A 229 6.49 14.29 -2.47
CA GLU A 229 5.70 13.79 -1.33
C GLU A 229 6.38 14.07 0.02
N THR A 230 7.58 13.53 0.25
CA THR A 230 8.21 13.45 1.59
C THR A 230 9.67 13.89 1.60
N GLU A 231 10.06 14.83 0.74
CA GLU A 231 11.47 15.19 0.47
C GLU A 231 12.29 15.56 1.70
N GLN A 232 11.67 16.20 2.68
CA GLN A 232 12.32 16.68 3.90
C GLN A 232 11.80 16.01 5.17
N PHE A 233 11.06 14.90 5.03
CA PHE A 233 10.44 14.24 6.17
C PHE A 233 11.47 13.41 6.94
N SER A 234 11.41 13.52 8.25
CA SER A 234 11.90 12.53 9.19
C SER A 234 10.92 11.36 9.30
N ASP A 235 11.33 10.28 9.96
CA ASP A 235 10.45 9.16 10.30
C ASP A 235 9.31 9.60 11.25
N ALA A 236 9.54 10.57 12.14
CA ALA A 236 8.50 11.14 12.98
C ALA A 236 7.47 11.94 12.18
N ASP A 237 7.88 12.69 11.14
CA ASP A 237 6.95 13.42 10.27
C ASP A 237 5.99 12.48 9.54
N HIS A 238 6.47 11.32 9.10
CA HIS A 238 5.61 10.30 8.49
C HIS A 238 4.51 9.85 9.44
N VAL A 239 4.83 9.56 10.70
CA VAL A 239 3.84 9.12 11.71
C VAL A 239 2.89 10.27 12.05
N ALA A 240 3.41 11.49 12.25
CA ALA A 240 2.59 12.67 12.53
C ALA A 240 1.56 12.94 11.41
N VAL A 241 1.95 12.74 10.14
CA VAL A 241 1.02 12.88 9.00
C VAL A 241 -0.08 11.83 9.05
N LEU A 242 0.24 10.58 9.38
CA LEU A 242 -0.76 9.51 9.52
C LEU A 242 -1.76 9.84 10.64
N ASN A 243 -1.27 10.16 11.84
CA ASN A 243 -2.11 10.50 12.99
C ASN A 243 -3.00 11.73 12.70
N ARG A 244 -2.44 12.76 12.06
CA ARG A 244 -3.18 13.97 11.66
C ARG A 244 -4.33 13.66 10.70
N HIS A 245 -4.12 12.82 9.66
CA HIS A 245 -5.17 12.45 8.72
C HIS A 245 -6.25 11.56 9.35
N LEU A 246 -5.86 10.71 10.28
CA LEU A 246 -6.78 9.90 11.07
C LEU A 246 -7.55 10.75 12.12
N GLY A 247 -6.98 11.88 12.53
CA GLY A 247 -7.56 12.77 13.56
C GLY A 247 -7.43 12.20 14.98
N SER A 248 -6.53 11.25 15.19
CA SER A 248 -6.24 10.60 16.46
C SER A 248 -4.87 9.93 16.42
N ASP A 249 -4.22 9.76 17.58
CA ASP A 249 -2.95 9.02 17.73
C ASP A 249 -3.22 7.51 17.63
N VAL A 250 -3.32 7.03 16.40
CA VAL A 250 -3.73 5.64 16.09
C VAL A 250 -2.52 4.71 15.95
N ILE A 251 -1.33 5.25 15.68
CA ILE A 251 -0.13 4.44 15.43
C ILE A 251 0.46 3.94 16.75
N ASP A 252 0.33 2.64 17.02
CA ASP A 252 0.90 2.01 18.22
C ASP A 252 2.38 1.72 18.06
N ASN A 253 2.78 1.14 16.93
CA ASN A 253 4.15 0.71 16.69
C ASN A 253 4.65 1.31 15.38
N VAL A 254 5.94 1.68 15.35
CA VAL A 254 6.61 2.08 14.12
C VAL A 254 7.89 1.27 13.93
N LEU A 255 8.10 0.71 12.74
CA LEU A 255 9.31 0.02 12.34
C LEU A 255 10.15 0.97 11.48
N VAL A 256 11.39 1.24 11.90
CA VAL A 256 12.33 2.12 11.19
C VAL A 256 13.62 1.39 10.84
N ASN A 257 14.10 1.59 9.61
CA ASN A 257 15.38 1.05 9.18
C ASN A 257 16.51 1.99 9.59
N ILE A 258 17.40 1.52 10.47
CA ILE A 258 18.58 2.27 10.89
C ILE A 258 19.85 1.94 10.07
N LYS A 259 19.78 0.98 9.16
CA LYS A 259 20.93 0.67 8.29
C LYS A 259 21.11 1.77 7.26
N LYS A 260 22.32 2.32 7.21
CA LYS A 260 22.67 3.37 6.25
C LYS A 260 22.61 2.85 4.81
N VAL A 261 21.91 3.60 3.97
CA VAL A 261 21.89 3.38 2.52
C VAL A 261 23.17 3.93 1.91
N PRO A 262 23.94 3.13 1.13
CA PRO A 262 25.14 3.63 0.46
C PRO A 262 24.79 4.73 -0.57
N LYS A 263 25.71 5.70 -0.73
CA LYS A 263 25.47 6.88 -1.59
C LYS A 263 25.18 6.52 -3.05
N GLU A 264 25.76 5.45 -3.55
CA GLU A 264 25.52 4.94 -4.91
C GLU A 264 24.08 4.47 -5.17
N TYR A 265 23.31 4.22 -4.12
CA TYR A 265 21.88 3.90 -4.20
C TYR A 265 20.97 5.12 -4.05
N MET A 266 21.50 6.26 -3.65
CA MET A 266 20.77 7.52 -3.50
C MET A 266 20.77 8.37 -4.78
N ALA A 267 21.77 8.18 -5.66
CA ALA A 267 21.97 8.99 -6.87
C ALA A 267 21.58 8.25 -8.16
N SER A 268 20.86 7.13 -8.06
CA SER A 268 20.57 6.30 -9.24
C SER A 268 19.38 6.87 -10.00
N ASN A 269 19.63 7.38 -11.21
CA ASN A 269 18.63 7.81 -12.20
C ASN A 269 17.57 6.74 -12.56
N LYS A 270 17.61 5.59 -11.92
CA LYS A 270 16.68 4.48 -12.16
C LYS A 270 15.41 4.61 -11.31
N PHE A 271 15.49 5.38 -10.22
CA PHE A 271 14.38 5.65 -9.30
C PHE A 271 14.41 7.15 -8.96
N ASP A 272 14.18 8.01 -9.96
CA ASP A 272 14.25 9.47 -9.83
C ASP A 272 13.29 10.05 -8.76
N GLU A 273 12.29 9.27 -8.34
CA GLU A 273 11.35 9.60 -7.29
C GLU A 273 11.89 9.42 -5.85
N TYR A 274 13.03 8.72 -5.66
CA TYR A 274 13.62 8.49 -4.33
C TYR A 274 14.91 9.30 -4.16
N LEU A 275 14.91 10.22 -3.22
CA LEU A 275 15.98 11.20 -3.08
C LEU A 275 17.07 10.79 -2.11
N VAL A 276 16.74 10.71 -0.81
CA VAL A 276 17.69 10.44 0.27
C VAL A 276 17.07 9.47 1.27
N GLN A 277 17.92 8.91 2.13
CA GLN A 277 17.43 8.12 3.26
C GLN A 277 16.67 9.02 4.22
N VAL A 278 15.52 8.52 4.69
CA VAL A 278 14.71 9.19 5.73
C VAL A 278 15.56 9.42 6.98
N GLU A 279 15.55 10.64 7.48
CA GLU A 279 16.24 11.01 8.72
C GLU A 279 15.48 10.50 9.95
N HIS A 280 16.22 10.22 11.03
CA HIS A 280 15.64 9.71 12.26
C HIS A 280 15.43 10.83 13.27
N ASP A 281 14.18 11.02 13.71
CA ASP A 281 13.81 11.81 14.90
C ASP A 281 13.19 10.88 15.96
N PHE A 282 14.03 10.20 16.72
CA PHE A 282 13.56 9.28 17.77
C PHE A 282 12.82 9.98 18.92
N GLU A 283 13.04 11.27 19.15
CA GLU A 283 12.27 12.03 20.15
C GLU A 283 10.86 12.34 19.64
N GLY A 284 10.75 12.74 18.37
CA GLY A 284 9.47 12.90 17.68
C GLY A 284 8.71 11.59 17.63
N LEU A 285 9.34 10.50 17.19
CA LEU A 285 8.72 9.18 17.12
C LEU A 285 8.10 8.70 18.44
N ARG A 286 8.79 8.98 19.59
CA ARG A 286 8.26 8.61 20.92
C ARG A 286 7.06 9.44 21.35
N ARG A 287 6.83 10.59 20.72
CA ARG A 287 5.60 11.38 20.92
C ARG A 287 4.45 10.87 20.05
N GLU A 288 4.76 10.35 18.87
CA GLU A 288 3.78 9.97 17.85
C GLU A 288 3.38 8.49 17.92
N ALA A 289 4.19 7.62 18.53
CA ALA A 289 3.91 6.18 18.61
C ALA A 289 4.33 5.60 19.98
N ARG A 290 3.60 4.60 20.43
CA ARG A 290 3.86 3.91 21.71
C ARG A 290 5.19 3.15 21.69
N THR A 291 5.49 2.45 20.59
CA THR A 291 6.67 1.60 20.45
C THR A 291 7.43 1.94 19.17
N VAL A 292 8.74 2.17 19.30
CA VAL A 292 9.64 2.38 18.18
C VAL A 292 10.57 1.18 18.07
N VAL A 293 10.46 0.46 16.95
CA VAL A 293 11.33 -0.69 16.62
C VAL A 293 12.33 -0.26 15.57
N SER A 294 13.59 -0.16 15.95
CA SER A 294 14.68 0.21 15.06
C SER A 294 15.60 -0.98 14.80
N SER A 295 15.79 -1.34 13.53
CA SER A 295 16.61 -2.48 13.14
C SER A 295 17.16 -2.33 11.72
N ASN A 296 17.97 -3.29 11.28
CA ASN A 296 18.40 -3.38 9.90
C ASN A 296 17.30 -4.03 9.04
N PHE A 297 16.49 -3.21 8.40
CA PHE A 297 15.45 -3.67 7.46
C PHE A 297 15.83 -3.46 6.00
N LEU A 298 17.08 -3.04 5.72
CA LEU A 298 17.53 -2.69 4.38
C LEU A 298 17.84 -3.92 3.53
N ARG A 299 17.33 -3.94 2.32
CA ARG A 299 17.73 -4.81 1.20
C ARG A 299 18.13 -3.94 0.02
N LEU A 300 19.33 -4.13 -0.48
CA LEU A 300 19.83 -3.45 -1.68
C LEU A 300 19.69 -4.41 -2.87
N GLU A 301 18.97 -3.99 -3.90
CA GLU A 301 18.69 -4.81 -5.07
C GLU A 301 18.46 -3.92 -6.29
N ASN A 302 19.03 -4.31 -7.45
CA ASN A 302 18.80 -3.65 -8.75
C ASN A 302 19.05 -2.13 -8.76
N GLY A 303 19.93 -1.63 -7.89
CA GLY A 303 20.25 -0.20 -7.77
C GLY A 303 19.27 0.58 -6.88
N GLY A 304 18.36 -0.08 -6.17
CA GLY A 304 17.42 0.54 -5.23
C GLY A 304 17.57 0.05 -3.80
N ALA A 305 17.02 0.81 -2.85
CA ALA A 305 16.94 0.50 -1.44
C ALA A 305 15.50 0.08 -1.08
N PHE A 306 15.32 -1.16 -0.64
CA PHE A 306 14.03 -1.77 -0.35
C PHE A 306 14.01 -2.36 1.05
N HIS A 307 12.82 -2.65 1.57
CA HIS A 307 12.67 -3.40 2.80
C HIS A 307 13.02 -4.88 2.62
N HIS A 308 13.74 -5.44 3.58
CA HIS A 308 13.98 -6.86 3.67
C HIS A 308 12.75 -7.53 4.30
N GLY A 309 11.86 -8.07 3.46
CA GLY A 309 10.55 -8.59 3.87
C GLY A 309 10.61 -9.56 5.05
N ASP A 310 11.55 -10.53 5.04
CA ASP A 310 11.64 -11.54 6.11
C ASP A 310 12.02 -10.90 7.46
N LEU A 311 12.98 -9.96 7.48
CA LEU A 311 13.38 -9.29 8.73
C LEU A 311 12.25 -8.42 9.30
N VAL A 312 11.53 -7.70 8.43
CA VAL A 312 10.36 -6.93 8.84
C VAL A 312 9.28 -7.86 9.39
N VAL A 313 8.97 -8.94 8.70
CA VAL A 313 7.93 -9.90 9.12
C VAL A 313 8.31 -10.62 10.40
N ASP A 314 9.58 -10.97 10.62
CA ASP A 314 10.02 -11.57 11.88
C ASP A 314 9.74 -10.63 13.05
N GLU A 315 9.97 -9.32 12.89
CA GLU A 315 9.66 -8.33 13.92
C GLU A 315 8.14 -8.14 14.13
N LEU A 316 7.35 -8.10 13.06
CA LEU A 316 5.88 -8.10 13.16
C LEU A 316 5.36 -9.30 13.93
N MET A 317 5.94 -10.50 13.68
CA MET A 317 5.60 -11.73 14.38
C MET A 317 6.02 -11.70 15.85
N HIS A 318 7.11 -11.02 16.18
CA HIS A 318 7.53 -10.78 17.54
C HIS A 318 6.54 -9.88 18.29
N LEU A 319 6.16 -8.75 17.68
CA LEU A 319 5.21 -7.79 18.25
C LEU A 319 3.84 -8.43 18.51
N VAL A 320 3.27 -9.12 17.51
CA VAL A 320 1.92 -9.70 17.65
C VAL A 320 1.84 -10.83 18.69
N ARG A 321 2.94 -11.57 18.91
CA ARG A 321 3.00 -12.67 19.90
C ARG A 321 3.19 -12.15 21.32
N ASN A 322 3.87 -11.04 21.49
CA ASN A 322 4.12 -10.47 22.82
C ASN A 322 2.93 -9.69 23.38
N LYS A 323 1.90 -9.43 22.58
CA LYS A 323 0.62 -8.87 23.04
C LYS A 323 -0.32 -9.92 23.64
N SER A 324 -0.06 -11.21 23.40
CA SER A 324 -0.96 -12.34 23.73
C SER A 324 -0.79 -12.80 25.18
#